data_b60ebaf6b91e212ea11847a965b8a775
#
_entry.id   b60ebaf6b91e212ea11847a965b8a775
#
_cell.length_a   1.000
_cell.length_b   1.000
_cell.length_c   1.000
_cell.angle_alpha   90.00
_cell.angle_beta   90.00
_cell.angle_gamma   90.00
#
_symmetry.space_group_name_H-M   'P 1'
#
loop_
_entity.id
_entity.type
_entity.pdbx_description
1 polymer ?
#
loop_
_entity_poly.entity_id
_entity_poly.type
_entity_poly.pdbx_seq_one_letter_code
_entity_poly.pdbx_strand_id
1 'polypeptide(L)'
;MKNDQIINGLNEYIGDRYQPCEYPALRQQATEWSESKPLAGIRILDNTPLFTNTLLKYIPLLSGGAELTLAISERTPYDSSLIPVMRSLGIRVIENCNQGDFDCILDCGGSHAHLKPRYGYAELTRSGYYHYKDTELPVILVDDSRIKAIETCLGTGDGFLRAMKQLGHKDFTNRKIIVFGFGKVGCGIVYYAMKEGAEVRIVDEPGTLIPPGTELISRYDSDAIAAAVRQAWCVVTATGIRDAMLQNGAAEEILAGKQLVAAMGIENEWGSSLPEERILNHNIPLNFILEEPTRLRYIDPTMALSNVAALALLSGKIPPGVNRIAPETEKFYMDIVEMKD
;
A
#
# COMPACT_ATOMS: atom_id res chain seq x y z
N MET A 1 -13.17 -29.27 0.61
CA MET A 1 -14.51 -29.06 -0.02
C MET A 1 -15.00 -27.61 0.07
N LYS A 2 -15.13 -26.97 1.25
CA LYS A 2 -15.64 -25.58 1.31
C LYS A 2 -14.67 -24.58 0.67
N ASN A 3 -13.39 -24.63 1.02
CA ASN A 3 -12.39 -23.72 0.44
C ASN A 3 -12.20 -23.91 -1.07
N ASP A 4 -12.29 -25.13 -1.58
CA ASP A 4 -12.14 -25.38 -3.03
C ASP A 4 -13.29 -24.73 -3.83
N GLN A 5 -14.50 -24.71 -3.29
CA GLN A 5 -15.64 -24.02 -3.91
C GLN A 5 -15.41 -22.49 -3.92
N ILE A 6 -14.88 -21.94 -2.82
CA ILE A 6 -14.55 -20.51 -2.75
C ILE A 6 -13.43 -20.16 -3.74
N ILE A 7 -12.36 -20.96 -3.81
CA ILE A 7 -11.25 -20.77 -4.75
C ILE A 7 -11.75 -20.81 -6.21
N ASN A 8 -12.60 -21.77 -6.55
CA ASN A 8 -13.18 -21.86 -7.89
C ASN A 8 -14.02 -20.62 -8.20
N GLY A 9 -14.85 -20.15 -7.26
CA GLY A 9 -15.63 -18.94 -7.45
C GLY A 9 -14.77 -17.67 -7.56
N LEU A 10 -13.68 -17.56 -6.79
CA LEU A 10 -12.70 -16.48 -6.95
C LEU A 10 -12.05 -16.49 -8.33
N ASN A 11 -11.60 -17.67 -8.79
CA ASN A 11 -11.00 -17.83 -10.12
C ASN A 11 -12.00 -17.49 -11.24
N GLU A 12 -13.25 -17.91 -11.11
CA GLU A 12 -14.31 -17.58 -12.07
C GLU A 12 -14.59 -16.06 -12.09
N TYR A 13 -14.66 -15.41 -10.92
CA TYR A 13 -14.86 -13.96 -10.83
C TYR A 13 -13.68 -13.17 -11.41
N ILE A 14 -12.46 -13.59 -11.11
CA ILE A 14 -11.23 -12.97 -11.62
C ILE A 14 -11.13 -13.18 -13.14
N GLY A 15 -11.47 -14.37 -13.65
CA GLY A 15 -11.38 -14.69 -15.07
C GLY A 15 -9.98 -14.46 -15.66
N ASP A 16 -9.93 -13.85 -16.83
CA ASP A 16 -8.69 -13.57 -17.57
C ASP A 16 -8.11 -12.17 -17.31
N ARG A 17 -8.50 -11.52 -16.20
CA ARG A 17 -8.04 -10.14 -15.89
C ARG A 17 -6.54 -10.06 -15.67
N TYR A 18 -5.92 -11.13 -15.16
CA TYR A 18 -4.49 -11.15 -14.84
C TYR A 18 -3.80 -12.33 -15.53
N GLN A 19 -2.62 -12.05 -16.08
CA GLN A 19 -1.80 -13.11 -16.65
C GLN A 19 -0.99 -13.81 -15.55
N PRO A 20 -0.72 -15.11 -15.65
CA PRO A 20 0.04 -15.86 -14.64
C PRO A 20 1.42 -15.28 -14.32
N CYS A 21 2.01 -14.50 -15.22
CA CYS A 21 3.28 -13.81 -15.00
C CYS A 21 3.17 -12.55 -14.14
N GLU A 22 1.98 -12.03 -13.87
CA GLU A 22 1.79 -10.85 -13.05
C GLU A 22 1.73 -11.17 -11.54
N TYR A 23 1.51 -12.47 -11.16
CA TYR A 23 1.40 -12.89 -9.76
C TYR A 23 2.12 -14.21 -9.47
N PRO A 24 3.41 -14.30 -9.79
CA PRO A 24 4.17 -15.54 -9.63
C PRO A 24 4.35 -15.99 -8.18
N ALA A 25 4.49 -15.03 -7.26
CA ALA A 25 4.71 -15.31 -5.86
C ALA A 25 3.46 -15.93 -5.21
N LEU A 26 2.29 -15.32 -5.40
CA LEU A 26 1.02 -15.86 -4.91
C LEU A 26 0.67 -17.21 -5.57
N ARG A 27 0.98 -17.35 -6.86
CA ARG A 27 0.72 -18.61 -7.59
C ARG A 27 1.59 -19.76 -7.07
N GLN A 28 2.88 -19.52 -6.84
CA GLN A 28 3.76 -20.51 -6.25
C GLN A 28 3.30 -20.87 -4.85
N GLN A 29 2.99 -19.88 -4.02
CA GLN A 29 2.48 -20.08 -2.67
C GLN A 29 1.18 -20.90 -2.66
N ALA A 30 0.23 -20.63 -3.58
CA ALA A 30 -1.00 -21.39 -3.69
C ALA A 30 -0.75 -22.85 -4.05
N THR A 31 0.20 -23.13 -4.96
CA THR A 31 0.59 -24.49 -5.34
C THR A 31 1.18 -25.24 -4.15
N GLU A 32 2.20 -24.69 -3.49
CA GLU A 32 2.88 -25.32 -2.35
C GLU A 32 1.93 -25.54 -1.16
N TRP A 33 1.05 -24.58 -0.90
CA TRP A 33 0.12 -24.65 0.24
C TRP A 33 -1.09 -25.53 -0.03
N SER A 34 -1.43 -25.76 -1.32
CA SER A 34 -2.48 -26.72 -1.67
C SER A 34 -2.13 -28.16 -1.30
N GLU A 35 -0.83 -28.50 -1.32
CA GLU A 35 -0.30 -29.82 -0.95
C GLU A 35 -0.06 -29.94 0.55
N SER A 36 0.61 -28.95 1.15
CA SER A 36 1.09 -29.00 2.53
C SER A 36 0.04 -28.62 3.58
N LYS A 37 -1.02 -27.88 3.20
CA LYS A 37 -2.09 -27.37 4.08
C LYS A 37 -1.59 -26.72 5.37
N PRO A 38 -0.62 -25.78 5.33
CA PRO A 38 0.06 -25.28 6.52
C PRO A 38 -0.83 -24.41 7.43
N LEU A 39 -1.99 -23.99 6.94
CA LEU A 39 -2.97 -23.15 7.65
C LEU A 39 -4.26 -23.93 7.99
N ALA A 40 -4.24 -25.25 7.97
CA ALA A 40 -5.43 -26.06 8.24
C ALA A 40 -6.03 -25.74 9.61
N GLY A 41 -7.31 -25.26 9.62
CA GLY A 41 -8.03 -24.91 10.83
C GLY A 41 -7.59 -23.60 11.49
N ILE A 42 -6.73 -22.82 10.85
CA ILE A 42 -6.29 -21.51 11.36
C ILE A 42 -7.27 -20.42 10.95
N ARG A 43 -7.77 -19.69 11.93
CA ARG A 43 -8.72 -18.57 11.75
C ARG A 43 -7.94 -17.29 11.51
N ILE A 44 -8.02 -16.78 10.29
CA ILE A 44 -7.31 -15.56 9.86
C ILE A 44 -8.34 -14.45 9.65
N LEU A 45 -8.07 -13.29 10.28
CA LEU A 45 -8.69 -12.02 9.92
C LEU A 45 -7.74 -11.29 8.96
N ASP A 46 -8.22 -10.92 7.76
CA ASP A 46 -7.45 -10.15 6.79
C ASP A 46 -8.11 -8.78 6.57
N ASN A 47 -7.35 -7.71 6.79
CA ASN A 47 -7.73 -6.32 6.55
C ASN A 47 -6.87 -5.66 5.46
N THR A 48 -6.35 -6.44 4.54
CA THR A 48 -5.69 -5.88 3.34
C THR A 48 -6.72 -5.08 2.53
N PRO A 49 -6.35 -3.91 1.95
CA PRO A 49 -7.23 -3.15 1.07
C PRO A 49 -7.91 -4.03 0.04
N LEU A 50 -9.25 -4.09 0.05
CA LEU A 50 -10.02 -4.99 -0.80
C LEU A 50 -10.23 -4.38 -2.19
N PHE A 51 -9.43 -4.82 -3.15
CA PHE A 51 -9.54 -4.53 -4.58
C PHE A 51 -9.51 -5.82 -5.39
N THR A 52 -9.78 -5.76 -6.69
CA THR A 52 -9.86 -6.98 -7.52
C THR A 52 -8.56 -7.79 -7.49
N ASN A 53 -7.39 -7.16 -7.47
CA ASN A 53 -6.11 -7.86 -7.38
C ASN A 53 -5.86 -8.51 -6.00
N THR A 54 -6.46 -7.98 -4.93
CA THR A 54 -6.36 -8.57 -3.58
C THR A 54 -7.03 -9.94 -3.50
N LEU A 55 -7.99 -10.23 -4.38
CA LEU A 55 -8.65 -11.53 -4.41
C LEU A 55 -7.66 -12.69 -4.63
N LEU A 56 -6.57 -12.42 -5.37
CA LEU A 56 -5.51 -13.39 -5.59
C LEU A 56 -4.71 -13.73 -4.33
N LYS A 57 -4.63 -12.79 -3.37
CA LYS A 57 -4.02 -13.02 -2.05
C LYS A 57 -4.75 -14.09 -1.23
N TYR A 58 -6.07 -14.19 -1.42
CA TYR A 58 -6.90 -15.11 -0.66
C TYR A 58 -6.77 -16.55 -1.13
N ILE A 59 -6.42 -16.77 -2.40
CA ILE A 59 -6.28 -18.11 -2.98
C ILE A 59 -5.25 -18.96 -2.21
N PRO A 60 -4.00 -18.54 -1.99
CA PRO A 60 -3.05 -19.33 -1.21
C PRO A 60 -3.48 -19.52 0.27
N LEU A 61 -4.08 -18.54 0.92
CA LEU A 61 -4.60 -18.70 2.29
C LEU A 61 -5.64 -19.82 2.36
N LEU A 62 -6.61 -19.80 1.45
CA LEU A 62 -7.65 -20.83 1.34
C LEU A 62 -7.08 -22.17 0.90
N SER A 63 -6.13 -22.18 -0.06
CA SER A 63 -5.40 -23.38 -0.49
C SER A 63 -4.66 -24.02 0.67
N GLY A 64 -4.07 -23.22 1.55
CA GLY A 64 -3.41 -23.66 2.79
C GLY A 64 -4.35 -24.17 3.86
N GLY A 65 -5.66 -24.06 3.68
CA GLY A 65 -6.68 -24.56 4.61
C GLY A 65 -7.15 -23.56 5.66
N ALA A 66 -6.84 -22.26 5.51
CA ALA A 66 -7.27 -21.23 6.45
C ALA A 66 -8.80 -21.07 6.50
N GLU A 67 -9.31 -20.71 7.68
CA GLU A 67 -10.65 -20.17 7.89
C GLU A 67 -10.56 -18.65 7.77
N LEU A 68 -10.78 -18.15 6.54
CA LEU A 68 -10.60 -16.74 6.22
C LEU A 68 -11.84 -15.90 6.55
N THR A 69 -11.62 -14.79 7.25
CA THR A 69 -12.57 -13.70 7.46
C THR A 69 -11.94 -12.40 6.96
N LEU A 70 -12.66 -11.62 6.16
CA LEU A 70 -12.23 -10.31 5.72
C LEU A 70 -12.78 -9.25 6.68
N ALA A 71 -11.94 -8.31 7.08
CA ALA A 71 -12.34 -7.10 7.78
C ALA A 71 -12.34 -5.91 6.83
N ILE A 72 -13.36 -5.08 6.96
CA ILE A 72 -13.44 -3.78 6.29
C ILE A 72 -13.40 -2.71 7.37
N SER A 73 -12.49 -1.76 7.26
CA SER A 73 -12.34 -0.66 8.20
C SER A 73 -12.36 0.69 7.46
N GLU A 74 -12.78 1.74 8.13
CA GLU A 74 -12.79 3.09 7.58
C GLU A 74 -11.37 3.64 7.27
N ARG A 75 -10.35 3.05 7.89
CA ARG A 75 -8.95 3.45 7.68
C ARG A 75 -8.33 2.88 6.41
N THR A 76 -8.96 1.87 5.83
CA THR A 76 -8.40 1.10 4.73
C THR A 76 -9.28 1.27 3.49
N PRO A 77 -8.82 1.92 2.42
CA PRO A 77 -9.60 2.06 1.20
C PRO A 77 -9.97 0.70 0.61
N TYR A 78 -11.18 0.61 0.02
CA TYR A 78 -11.69 -0.62 -0.58
C TYR A 78 -12.72 -0.36 -1.66
N ASP A 79 -12.92 -1.32 -2.56
CA ASP A 79 -14.03 -1.34 -3.51
C ASP A 79 -15.25 -2.02 -2.85
N SER A 80 -16.25 -1.22 -2.50
CA SER A 80 -17.46 -1.71 -1.82
C SER A 80 -18.27 -2.70 -2.68
N SER A 81 -18.11 -2.70 -4.01
CA SER A 81 -18.78 -3.63 -4.91
C SER A 81 -18.31 -5.08 -4.72
N LEU A 82 -17.13 -5.28 -4.16
CA LEU A 82 -16.58 -6.61 -3.88
C LEU A 82 -17.15 -7.27 -2.61
N ILE A 83 -17.72 -6.48 -1.68
CA ILE A 83 -18.28 -7.05 -0.44
C ILE A 83 -19.39 -8.09 -0.73
N PRO A 84 -20.44 -7.76 -1.53
CA PRO A 84 -21.48 -8.75 -1.85
C PRO A 84 -20.91 -9.95 -2.63
N VAL A 85 -19.90 -9.77 -3.46
CA VAL A 85 -19.23 -10.86 -4.18
C VAL A 85 -18.56 -11.80 -3.19
N MET A 86 -17.75 -11.29 -2.26
CA MET A 86 -17.08 -12.12 -1.26
C MET A 86 -18.09 -12.91 -0.40
N ARG A 87 -19.16 -12.25 0.03
CA ARG A 87 -20.24 -12.91 0.80
C ARG A 87 -20.94 -14.01 -0.01
N SER A 88 -21.20 -13.79 -1.30
CA SER A 88 -21.85 -14.79 -2.17
C SER A 88 -20.97 -16.03 -2.40
N LEU A 89 -19.64 -15.85 -2.39
CA LEU A 89 -18.67 -16.94 -2.46
C LEU A 89 -18.50 -17.70 -1.15
N GLY A 90 -19.13 -17.24 -0.07
CA GLY A 90 -19.09 -17.88 1.25
C GLY A 90 -17.94 -17.43 2.14
N ILE A 91 -17.25 -16.34 1.78
CA ILE A 91 -16.25 -15.68 2.62
C ILE A 91 -16.99 -14.75 3.60
N ARG A 92 -16.66 -14.87 4.88
CA ARG A 92 -17.20 -13.98 5.91
C ARG A 92 -16.56 -12.60 5.77
N VAL A 93 -17.38 -11.54 5.69
CA VAL A 93 -16.95 -10.15 5.66
C VAL A 93 -17.56 -9.41 6.84
N ILE A 94 -16.71 -8.80 7.66
CA ILE A 94 -17.10 -8.02 8.86
C ILE A 94 -16.71 -6.57 8.64
N GLU A 95 -17.67 -5.68 8.74
CA GLU A 95 -17.43 -4.24 8.75
C GLU A 95 -17.22 -3.78 10.20
N ASN A 96 -16.17 -2.97 10.44
CA ASN A 96 -15.82 -2.47 11.78
C ASN A 96 -15.69 -3.60 12.83
N CYS A 97 -14.80 -4.56 12.58
CA CYS A 97 -14.56 -5.71 13.46
C CYS A 97 -13.96 -5.27 14.79
N ASN A 98 -14.78 -5.30 15.85
CA ASN A 98 -14.38 -4.87 17.20
C ASN A 98 -14.12 -6.04 18.17
N GLN A 99 -14.47 -7.26 17.79
CA GLN A 99 -14.26 -8.47 18.58
C GLN A 99 -14.22 -9.71 17.69
N GLY A 100 -13.55 -10.74 18.14
CA GLY A 100 -13.47 -12.02 17.45
C GLY A 100 -12.35 -12.87 18.02
N ASP A 101 -12.45 -14.16 17.79
CA ASP A 101 -11.45 -15.14 18.19
C ASP A 101 -10.70 -15.57 16.92
N PHE A 102 -9.54 -14.94 16.70
CA PHE A 102 -8.66 -15.19 15.55
C PHE A 102 -7.32 -15.74 16.01
N ASP A 103 -6.74 -16.57 15.17
CA ASP A 103 -5.41 -17.12 15.43
C ASP A 103 -4.31 -16.16 14.95
N CYS A 104 -4.50 -15.54 13.78
CA CYS A 104 -3.63 -14.49 13.25
C CYS A 104 -4.46 -13.35 12.64
N ILE A 105 -3.91 -12.13 12.64
CA ILE A 105 -4.49 -10.97 11.98
C ILE A 105 -3.47 -10.44 10.96
N LEU A 106 -3.88 -10.38 9.68
CA LEU A 106 -3.16 -9.71 8.60
C LEU A 106 -3.75 -8.31 8.48
N ASP A 107 -3.09 -7.33 9.07
CA ASP A 107 -3.61 -5.98 9.25
C ASP A 107 -2.97 -4.97 8.30
N CYS A 108 -3.66 -3.86 8.13
CA CYS A 108 -3.20 -2.70 7.39
C CYS A 108 -3.57 -1.42 8.15
N GLY A 109 -2.59 -0.58 8.42
CA GLY A 109 -2.78 0.68 9.13
C GLY A 109 -3.11 0.53 10.62
N GLY A 110 -2.83 -0.63 11.23
CA GLY A 110 -3.09 -0.88 12.64
C GLY A 110 -4.57 -0.88 13.03
N SER A 111 -5.47 -1.14 12.07
CA SER A 111 -6.92 -1.03 12.25
C SER A 111 -7.45 -1.99 13.31
N HIS A 112 -6.80 -3.13 13.50
CA HIS A 112 -7.22 -4.20 14.40
C HIS A 112 -6.23 -4.48 15.54
N ALA A 113 -5.35 -3.51 15.86
CA ALA A 113 -4.39 -3.62 16.96
C ALA A 113 -5.05 -3.80 18.34
N HIS A 114 -6.33 -3.42 18.47
CA HIS A 114 -7.12 -3.58 19.68
C HIS A 114 -7.60 -5.04 19.92
N LEU A 115 -7.62 -5.89 18.90
CA LEU A 115 -7.93 -7.31 19.02
C LEU A 115 -6.73 -8.08 19.58
N LYS A 116 -6.95 -9.27 20.11
CA LYS A 116 -5.88 -10.12 20.68
C LYS A 116 -5.89 -11.49 20.02
N PRO A 117 -5.27 -11.64 18.85
CA PRO A 117 -5.14 -12.93 18.19
C PRO A 117 -4.23 -13.88 19.00
N ARG A 118 -4.40 -15.16 18.78
CA ARG A 118 -3.65 -16.18 19.52
C ARG A 118 -2.13 -16.14 19.26
N TYR A 119 -1.71 -15.89 18.01
CA TYR A 119 -0.30 -15.97 17.61
C TYR A 119 0.30 -14.60 17.25
N GLY A 120 -0.48 -13.59 16.90
CA GLY A 120 0.01 -12.26 16.61
C GLY A 120 -0.48 -11.67 15.28
N TYR A 121 0.24 -10.66 14.81
CA TYR A 121 -0.16 -9.82 13.68
C TYR A 121 0.90 -9.79 12.58
N ALA A 122 0.47 -9.65 11.32
CA ALA A 122 1.30 -9.20 10.23
C ALA A 122 0.81 -7.82 9.77
N GLU A 123 1.60 -6.77 10.01
CA GLU A 123 1.24 -5.40 9.63
C GLU A 123 1.87 -5.03 8.29
N LEU A 124 1.03 -4.57 7.37
CA LEU A 124 1.41 -4.30 5.99
C LEU A 124 2.08 -2.94 5.78
N THR A 125 1.86 -1.97 6.68
CA THR A 125 2.17 -0.56 6.47
C THR A 125 2.99 0.07 7.59
N ARG A 126 3.77 1.10 7.23
CA ARG A 126 4.52 1.88 8.23
C ARG A 126 3.61 2.64 9.19
N SER A 127 2.46 3.13 8.73
CA SER A 127 1.48 3.81 9.58
C SER A 127 0.93 2.91 10.67
N GLY A 128 0.74 1.63 10.40
CA GLY A 128 0.30 0.65 11.39
C GLY A 128 1.31 0.39 12.51
N TYR A 129 2.62 0.54 12.24
CA TYR A 129 3.67 0.36 13.26
C TYR A 129 3.38 1.09 14.57
N TYR A 130 2.88 2.33 14.49
CA TYR A 130 2.63 3.15 15.68
C TYR A 130 1.54 2.60 16.60
N HIS A 131 0.65 1.74 16.09
CA HIS A 131 -0.37 1.06 16.86
C HIS A 131 0.12 -0.22 17.54
N TYR A 132 1.27 -0.74 17.06
CA TYR A 132 1.84 -2.00 17.54
C TYR A 132 3.12 -1.85 18.36
N LYS A 133 3.72 -0.64 18.42
CA LYS A 133 5.03 -0.42 19.05
C LYS A 133 5.14 -0.88 20.51
N ASP A 134 4.02 -0.88 21.23
CA ASP A 134 3.94 -1.24 22.65
C ASP A 134 3.18 -2.56 22.90
N THR A 135 2.96 -3.36 21.84
CA THR A 135 2.23 -4.64 21.97
C THR A 135 3.09 -5.72 22.63
N GLU A 136 2.44 -6.56 23.45
CA GLU A 136 3.07 -7.75 24.04
C GLU A 136 2.98 -9.00 23.13
N LEU A 137 2.21 -8.91 22.01
CA LEU A 137 2.09 -10.00 21.06
C LEU A 137 3.12 -9.84 19.93
N PRO A 138 3.52 -10.95 19.28
CA PRO A 138 4.37 -10.88 18.10
C PRO A 138 3.71 -10.10 16.97
N VAL A 139 4.45 -9.19 16.34
CA VAL A 139 4.05 -8.48 15.11
C VAL A 139 5.15 -8.63 14.08
N ILE A 140 4.82 -9.05 12.88
CA ILE A 140 5.74 -9.03 11.73
C ILE A 140 5.40 -7.80 10.88
N LEU A 141 6.33 -6.85 10.80
CA LEU A 141 6.16 -5.63 9.98
C LEU A 141 6.65 -5.92 8.56
N VAL A 142 5.72 -6.09 7.63
CA VAL A 142 6.00 -6.33 6.20
C VAL A 142 6.59 -5.09 5.53
N ASP A 143 6.23 -3.89 6.01
CA ASP A 143 6.69 -2.61 5.45
C ASP A 143 8.22 -2.43 5.51
N ASP A 144 8.91 -3.07 6.45
CA ASP A 144 10.38 -2.98 6.55
C ASP A 144 11.12 -3.84 5.51
N SER A 145 10.40 -4.58 4.66
CA SER A 145 11.00 -5.41 3.60
C SER A 145 11.41 -4.59 2.37
N ARG A 146 12.43 -5.08 1.63
CA ARG A 146 12.84 -4.52 0.32
C ARG A 146 11.73 -4.69 -0.71
N ILE A 147 11.00 -5.82 -0.66
CA ILE A 147 9.83 -6.08 -1.52
C ILE A 147 8.79 -4.97 -1.34
N LYS A 148 8.46 -4.63 -0.10
CA LYS A 148 7.52 -3.54 0.17
C LYS A 148 8.06 -2.18 -0.28
N ALA A 149 9.36 -1.97 -0.16
CA ALA A 149 9.99 -0.74 -0.67
C ALA A 149 9.85 -0.60 -2.19
N ILE A 150 10.04 -1.70 -2.94
CA ILE A 150 9.86 -1.74 -4.40
C ILE A 150 8.40 -1.50 -4.77
N GLU A 151 7.45 -2.22 -4.13
CA GLU A 151 6.01 -2.03 -4.35
C GLU A 151 5.59 -0.59 -4.08
N THR A 152 6.01 -0.02 -2.94
CA THR A 152 5.64 1.34 -2.55
C THR A 152 6.25 2.37 -3.50
N CYS A 153 7.50 2.19 -3.94
CA CYS A 153 8.14 3.08 -4.88
C CYS A 153 7.51 2.95 -6.28
N LEU A 154 7.67 1.80 -6.93
CA LEU A 154 7.27 1.63 -8.32
C LEU A 154 5.75 1.54 -8.47
N GLY A 155 5.06 0.83 -7.59
CA GLY A 155 3.61 0.63 -7.69
C GLY A 155 2.82 1.90 -7.40
N THR A 156 3.21 2.66 -6.37
CA THR A 156 2.53 3.92 -6.04
C THR A 156 2.86 5.02 -7.04
N GLY A 157 4.09 5.09 -7.53
CA GLY A 157 4.49 6.03 -8.58
C GLY A 157 3.77 5.79 -9.91
N ASP A 158 3.66 4.53 -10.36
CA ASP A 158 2.83 4.14 -11.52
C ASP A 158 1.35 4.48 -11.27
N GLY A 159 0.87 4.23 -10.05
CA GLY A 159 -0.49 4.57 -9.64
C GLY A 159 -0.79 6.06 -9.74
N PHE A 160 0.10 6.91 -9.23
CA PHE A 160 0.00 8.37 -9.39
C PHE A 160 -0.13 8.77 -10.87
N LEU A 161 0.76 8.26 -11.70
CA LEU A 161 0.75 8.60 -13.13
C LEU A 161 -0.54 8.17 -13.83
N ARG A 162 -1.01 6.94 -13.57
CA ARG A 162 -2.26 6.43 -14.14
C ARG A 162 -3.47 7.23 -13.66
N ALA A 163 -3.52 7.59 -12.39
CA ALA A 163 -4.59 8.41 -11.82
C ALA A 163 -4.64 9.80 -12.45
N MET A 164 -3.50 10.47 -12.61
CA MET A 164 -3.42 11.75 -13.31
C MET A 164 -3.92 11.64 -14.76
N LYS A 165 -3.49 10.58 -15.48
CA LYS A 165 -3.96 10.33 -16.86
C LYS A 165 -5.48 10.05 -16.92
N GLN A 166 -6.04 9.33 -15.94
CA GLN A 166 -7.48 9.08 -15.83
C GLN A 166 -8.28 10.38 -15.60
N LEU A 167 -7.74 11.33 -14.83
CA LEU A 167 -8.32 12.65 -14.63
C LEU A 167 -8.15 13.59 -15.84
N GLY A 168 -7.55 13.11 -16.94
CA GLY A 168 -7.38 13.88 -18.19
C GLY A 168 -6.01 14.56 -18.31
N HIS A 169 -5.15 14.47 -17.31
CA HIS A 169 -3.80 15.07 -17.33
C HIS A 169 -2.80 14.09 -17.97
N LYS A 170 -2.80 13.99 -19.30
CA LYS A 170 -2.05 12.97 -20.05
C LYS A 170 -0.64 13.40 -20.46
N ASP A 171 -0.38 14.70 -20.61
CA ASP A 171 0.89 15.25 -21.06
C ASP A 171 1.67 15.87 -19.88
N PHE A 172 2.82 15.27 -19.60
CA PHE A 172 3.75 15.67 -18.54
C PHE A 172 4.97 16.40 -19.10
N THR A 173 5.15 16.45 -20.43
CA THR A 173 6.34 17.01 -21.08
C THR A 173 6.54 18.47 -20.68
N ASN A 174 7.72 18.78 -20.13
CA ASN A 174 8.11 20.10 -19.64
C ASN A 174 7.15 20.69 -18.56
N ARG A 175 6.31 19.84 -17.93
CA ARG A 175 5.47 20.27 -16.82
C ARG A 175 6.31 20.32 -15.54
N LYS A 176 6.17 21.42 -14.80
CA LYS A 176 6.86 21.59 -13.52
C LYS A 176 6.08 20.92 -12.41
N ILE A 177 6.69 19.92 -11.79
CA ILE A 177 6.11 19.16 -10.66
C ILE A 177 6.98 19.37 -9.43
N ILE A 178 6.34 19.64 -8.29
CA ILE A 178 7.02 19.68 -7.00
C ILE A 178 6.54 18.48 -6.19
N VAL A 179 7.49 17.73 -5.63
CA VAL A 179 7.23 16.58 -4.78
C VAL A 179 7.79 16.87 -3.38
N PHE A 180 6.89 16.94 -2.41
CA PHE A 180 7.23 17.06 -0.99
C PHE A 180 7.41 15.67 -0.39
N GLY A 181 8.64 15.39 0.08
CA GLY A 181 9.07 14.09 0.58
C GLY A 181 9.68 13.20 -0.51
N PHE A 182 10.91 12.74 -0.29
CA PHE A 182 11.64 11.84 -1.20
C PHE A 182 11.90 10.47 -0.53
N GLY A 183 10.92 9.99 0.25
CA GLY A 183 10.85 8.63 0.77
C GLY A 183 10.44 7.62 -0.30
N LYS A 184 10.00 6.42 0.12
CA LYS A 184 9.58 5.32 -0.80
C LYS A 184 8.55 5.78 -1.84
N VAL A 185 7.53 6.53 -1.43
CA VAL A 185 6.46 7.02 -2.33
C VAL A 185 6.98 8.12 -3.26
N GLY A 186 7.60 9.16 -2.69
CA GLY A 186 8.10 10.30 -3.47
C GLY A 186 9.12 9.90 -4.52
N CYS A 187 10.02 8.96 -4.20
CA CYS A 187 10.99 8.41 -5.13
C CYS A 187 10.33 7.83 -6.40
N GLY A 188 9.26 7.06 -6.24
CA GLY A 188 8.52 6.49 -7.37
C GLY A 188 7.80 7.55 -8.21
N ILE A 189 7.19 8.54 -7.55
CA ILE A 189 6.52 9.65 -8.24
C ILE A 189 7.53 10.42 -9.09
N VAL A 190 8.68 10.78 -8.52
CA VAL A 190 9.77 11.46 -9.22
C VAL A 190 10.24 10.64 -10.43
N TYR A 191 10.49 9.34 -10.24
CA TYR A 191 10.91 8.44 -11.30
C TYR A 191 9.95 8.44 -12.50
N TYR A 192 8.65 8.23 -12.23
CA TYR A 192 7.66 8.16 -13.31
C TYR A 192 7.37 9.54 -13.93
N ALA A 193 7.36 10.62 -13.14
CA ALA A 193 7.18 11.97 -13.67
C ALA A 193 8.33 12.36 -14.62
N MET A 194 9.58 12.09 -14.24
CA MET A 194 10.75 12.32 -15.10
C MET A 194 10.71 11.46 -16.36
N LYS A 195 10.31 10.20 -16.25
CA LYS A 195 10.18 9.29 -17.40
C LYS A 195 9.16 9.79 -18.43
N GLU A 196 8.13 10.50 -17.98
CA GLU A 196 7.13 11.15 -18.84
C GLU A 196 7.55 12.57 -19.30
N GLY A 197 8.77 12.99 -18.97
CA GLY A 197 9.35 14.26 -19.44
C GLY A 197 9.04 15.48 -18.58
N ALA A 198 8.58 15.31 -17.32
CA ALA A 198 8.36 16.41 -16.40
C ALA A 198 9.68 16.97 -15.85
N GLU A 199 9.68 18.29 -15.55
CA GLU A 199 10.71 18.97 -14.76
C GLU A 199 10.35 18.83 -13.28
N VAL A 200 11.15 18.07 -12.50
CA VAL A 200 10.81 17.74 -11.12
C VAL A 200 11.72 18.49 -10.14
N ARG A 201 11.10 19.12 -9.15
CA ARG A 201 11.72 19.65 -7.94
C ARG A 201 11.29 18.83 -6.74
N ILE A 202 12.22 18.60 -5.83
CA ILE A 202 12.02 17.78 -4.63
C ILE A 202 12.20 18.68 -3.41
N VAL A 203 11.25 18.65 -2.48
CA VAL A 203 11.35 19.32 -1.19
C VAL A 203 11.58 18.26 -0.13
N ASP A 204 12.76 18.28 0.51
CA ASP A 204 13.12 17.30 1.53
C ASP A 204 14.20 17.88 2.48
N GLU A 205 14.75 17.04 3.36
CA GLU A 205 15.87 17.40 4.25
C GLU A 205 17.10 17.84 3.43
N PRO A 206 17.84 18.86 3.90
CA PRO A 206 19.10 19.24 3.28
C PRO A 206 20.07 18.05 3.21
N GLY A 207 20.65 17.81 2.03
CA GLY A 207 21.58 16.71 1.82
C GLY A 207 20.93 15.39 1.38
N THR A 208 19.62 15.35 1.19
CA THR A 208 18.94 14.23 0.56
C THR A 208 19.56 13.97 -0.84
N LEU A 209 19.95 12.71 -1.09
CA LEU A 209 20.47 12.30 -2.40
C LEU A 209 19.33 12.21 -3.40
N ILE A 210 19.36 13.02 -4.43
CA ILE A 210 18.32 13.10 -5.46
C ILE A 210 18.84 12.65 -6.83
N PRO A 211 17.96 12.24 -7.76
CA PRO A 211 18.36 11.84 -9.10
C PRO A 211 18.97 13.01 -9.91
N PRO A 212 19.92 12.74 -10.81
CA PRO A 212 20.37 13.74 -11.76
C PRO A 212 19.23 14.33 -12.59
N GLY A 213 19.27 15.63 -12.84
CA GLY A 213 18.21 16.35 -13.58
C GLY A 213 17.03 16.80 -12.72
N THR A 214 17.09 16.62 -11.39
CA THR A 214 16.15 17.20 -10.43
C THR A 214 16.83 18.29 -9.59
N GLU A 215 16.05 19.09 -8.88
CA GLU A 215 16.50 20.16 -7.99
C GLU A 215 15.99 19.85 -6.58
N LEU A 216 16.89 19.92 -5.57
CA LEU A 216 16.53 19.82 -4.15
C LEU A 216 16.28 21.19 -3.57
N ILE A 217 15.11 21.38 -2.97
CA ILE A 217 14.76 22.53 -2.15
C ILE A 217 14.72 22.07 -0.69
N SER A 218 15.40 22.82 0.19
CA SER A 218 15.34 22.53 1.61
C SER A 218 13.91 22.69 2.15
N ARG A 219 13.40 21.73 2.89
CA ARG A 219 12.09 21.83 3.55
C ARG A 219 11.98 22.99 4.55
N TYR A 220 13.09 23.58 4.92
CA TYR A 220 13.16 24.73 5.84
C TYR A 220 13.23 26.09 5.12
N ASP A 221 13.28 26.12 3.78
CA ASP A 221 13.32 27.33 2.97
C ASP A 221 11.95 27.66 2.39
N SER A 222 11.11 28.33 3.21
CA SER A 222 9.74 28.68 2.82
C SER A 222 9.68 29.61 1.61
N ASP A 223 10.66 30.51 1.42
CA ASP A 223 10.69 31.43 0.27
C ASP A 223 10.98 30.68 -1.02
N ALA A 224 11.96 29.76 -1.01
CA ALA A 224 12.24 28.91 -2.15
C ALA A 224 11.08 27.97 -2.48
N ILE A 225 10.42 27.39 -1.45
CA ILE A 225 9.22 26.56 -1.60
C ILE A 225 8.10 27.37 -2.27
N ALA A 226 7.75 28.55 -1.73
CA ALA A 226 6.70 29.40 -2.30
C ALA A 226 7.00 29.80 -3.75
N ALA A 227 8.24 30.20 -4.06
CA ALA A 227 8.65 30.54 -5.41
C ALA A 227 8.54 29.35 -6.39
N ALA A 228 8.86 28.15 -5.94
CA ALA A 228 8.75 26.94 -6.72
C ALA A 228 7.28 26.54 -6.94
N VAL A 229 6.44 26.57 -5.89
CA VAL A 229 5.01 26.25 -5.95
C VAL A 229 4.28 27.21 -6.90
N ARG A 230 4.60 28.50 -6.86
CA ARG A 230 4.00 29.50 -7.78
C ARG A 230 4.18 29.15 -9.25
N GLN A 231 5.29 28.48 -9.60
CA GLN A 231 5.60 28.07 -10.98
C GLN A 231 5.12 26.66 -11.32
N ALA A 232 4.68 25.89 -10.32
CA ALA A 232 4.32 24.50 -10.51
C ALA A 232 3.02 24.34 -11.29
N TRP A 233 2.98 23.31 -12.14
CA TRP A 233 1.74 22.77 -12.69
C TRP A 233 1.03 21.85 -11.69
N CYS A 234 1.83 21.02 -10.96
CA CYS A 234 1.30 20.08 -9.98
C CYS A 234 2.19 20.09 -8.72
N VAL A 235 1.55 20.05 -7.57
CA VAL A 235 2.17 19.89 -6.26
C VAL A 235 1.74 18.53 -5.70
N VAL A 236 2.70 17.70 -5.32
CA VAL A 236 2.47 16.35 -4.80
C VAL A 236 3.04 16.24 -3.40
N THR A 237 2.25 15.76 -2.44
CA THR A 237 2.75 15.49 -1.08
C THR A 237 2.88 13.99 -0.83
N ALA A 238 4.01 13.57 -0.28
CA ALA A 238 4.38 12.20 0.02
C ALA A 238 5.36 12.11 1.21
N THR A 239 5.17 12.99 2.21
CA THR A 239 6.04 13.09 3.38
C THR A 239 5.74 11.98 4.42
N GLY A 240 4.50 11.50 4.45
CA GLY A 240 4.01 10.57 5.46
C GLY A 240 3.92 11.19 6.87
N ILE A 241 3.97 12.51 6.98
CA ILE A 241 3.95 13.24 8.24
C ILE A 241 2.69 14.11 8.30
N ARG A 242 1.86 13.87 9.31
CA ARG A 242 0.68 14.71 9.57
C ARG A 242 1.08 16.18 9.73
N ASP A 243 0.29 17.06 9.13
CA ASP A 243 0.46 18.51 9.21
C ASP A 243 1.82 19.03 8.66
N ALA A 244 2.54 18.24 7.87
CA ALA A 244 3.85 18.58 7.32
C ALA A 244 3.84 19.83 6.45
N MET A 245 2.68 20.17 5.87
CA MET A 245 2.52 21.30 4.96
C MET A 245 2.10 22.60 5.68
N LEU A 246 1.91 22.58 6.99
CA LEU A 246 1.64 23.78 7.75
C LEU A 246 2.88 24.71 7.76
N GLN A 247 2.66 25.99 7.52
CA GLN A 247 3.66 27.05 7.67
C GLN A 247 4.90 26.96 6.74
N ASN A 248 4.79 26.30 5.60
CA ASN A 248 5.90 26.19 4.64
C ASN A 248 5.76 27.11 3.40
N GLY A 249 4.75 27.97 3.36
CA GLY A 249 4.50 28.92 2.28
C GLY A 249 3.83 28.31 1.04
N ALA A 250 3.59 27.00 0.99
CA ALA A 250 2.99 26.34 -0.18
C ALA A 250 1.48 26.59 -0.28
N ALA A 251 0.77 26.60 0.84
CA ALA A 251 -0.68 26.69 0.86
C ALA A 251 -1.18 28.04 0.31
N GLU A 252 -0.53 29.14 0.69
CA GLU A 252 -0.86 30.49 0.24
C GLU A 252 -0.75 30.62 -1.29
N GLU A 253 0.32 30.06 -1.87
CA GLU A 253 0.54 30.08 -3.32
C GLU A 253 -0.47 29.20 -4.06
N ILE A 254 -0.87 28.06 -3.48
CA ILE A 254 -1.89 27.16 -4.05
C ILE A 254 -3.27 27.83 -4.00
N LEU A 255 -3.61 28.51 -2.89
CA LEU A 255 -4.89 29.21 -2.75
C LEU A 255 -5.00 30.39 -3.72
N ALA A 256 -3.89 31.07 -4.01
CA ALA A 256 -3.83 32.17 -4.99
C ALA A 256 -3.73 31.69 -6.43
N GLY A 257 -3.37 30.43 -6.67
CA GLY A 257 -3.05 29.88 -7.99
C GLY A 257 -4.03 28.82 -8.51
N LYS A 258 -3.58 28.12 -9.55
CA LYS A 258 -4.36 27.06 -10.22
C LYS A 258 -3.61 25.72 -10.30
N GLN A 259 -2.61 25.55 -9.46
CA GLN A 259 -1.82 24.31 -9.41
C GLN A 259 -2.75 23.13 -9.13
N LEU A 260 -2.48 21.99 -9.75
CA LEU A 260 -3.04 20.72 -9.29
C LEU A 260 -2.39 20.34 -7.97
N VAL A 261 -3.15 19.79 -7.06
CA VAL A 261 -2.63 19.31 -5.76
C VAL A 261 -3.03 17.85 -5.59
N ALA A 262 -2.04 16.99 -5.38
CA ALA A 262 -2.25 15.56 -5.15
C ALA A 262 -1.62 15.14 -3.82
N ALA A 263 -2.40 14.53 -2.94
CA ALA A 263 -1.88 13.82 -1.79
C ALA A 263 -1.55 12.37 -2.19
N MET A 264 -0.40 11.87 -1.74
CA MET A 264 0.02 10.48 -1.97
C MET A 264 0.40 9.77 -0.67
N GLY A 265 0.49 10.50 0.44
CA GLY A 265 0.58 9.97 1.80
C GLY A 265 -0.79 9.60 2.36
N ILE A 266 -0.82 8.64 3.30
CA ILE A 266 -2.05 8.25 4.00
C ILE A 266 -2.40 9.27 5.10
N GLU A 267 -1.39 9.95 5.65
CA GLU A 267 -1.59 10.98 6.66
C GLU A 267 -2.16 12.26 6.05
N ASN A 268 -2.96 12.99 6.83
CA ASN A 268 -3.38 14.34 6.42
C ASN A 268 -2.18 15.30 6.55
N GLU A 269 -1.40 15.41 5.46
CA GLU A 269 -0.18 16.23 5.42
C GLU A 269 -0.48 17.73 5.35
N TRP A 270 -1.63 18.11 4.79
CA TRP A 270 -2.06 19.50 4.65
C TRP A 270 -2.70 20.07 5.90
N GLY A 271 -3.23 19.21 6.81
CA GLY A 271 -3.93 19.64 8.02
C GLY A 271 -5.07 20.61 7.71
N SER A 272 -5.03 21.80 8.31
CA SER A 272 -6.02 22.87 8.07
C SER A 272 -5.55 23.92 7.05
N SER A 273 -4.39 23.75 6.41
CA SER A 273 -3.82 24.76 5.50
C SER A 273 -4.49 24.83 4.13
N LEU A 274 -5.08 23.70 3.69
CA LEU A 274 -5.86 23.66 2.46
C LEU A 274 -7.20 22.95 2.70
N PRO A 275 -8.31 23.44 2.07
CA PRO A 275 -9.56 22.72 2.07
C PRO A 275 -9.44 21.45 1.20
N GLU A 276 -10.11 20.38 1.60
CA GLU A 276 -10.01 19.06 0.94
C GLU A 276 -10.47 19.13 -0.53
N GLU A 277 -11.41 19.99 -0.86
CA GLU A 277 -11.93 20.19 -2.22
C GLU A 277 -10.85 20.79 -3.16
N ARG A 278 -9.80 21.38 -2.60
CA ARG A 278 -8.67 21.92 -3.36
C ARG A 278 -7.63 20.85 -3.71
N ILE A 279 -7.73 19.69 -3.07
CA ILE A 279 -6.85 18.56 -3.24
C ILE A 279 -7.56 17.48 -4.07
N LEU A 280 -6.90 16.98 -5.10
CA LEU A 280 -7.43 15.88 -5.92
C LEU A 280 -7.79 14.69 -5.04
N ASN A 281 -8.92 14.05 -5.33
CA ASN A 281 -9.47 12.94 -4.55
C ASN A 281 -9.72 13.29 -3.07
N HIS A 282 -10.06 14.57 -2.76
CA HIS A 282 -10.42 15.00 -1.40
C HIS A 282 -9.40 14.58 -0.32
N ASN A 283 -8.10 14.77 -0.61
CA ASN A 283 -6.99 14.43 0.28
C ASN A 283 -6.82 12.91 0.58
N ILE A 284 -7.54 12.05 -0.10
CA ILE A 284 -7.27 10.61 -0.14
C ILE A 284 -6.15 10.38 -1.17
N PRO A 285 -5.18 9.47 -0.94
CA PRO A 285 -4.12 9.22 -1.89
C PRO A 285 -4.66 8.99 -3.30
N LEU A 286 -4.11 9.75 -4.27
CA LEU A 286 -4.71 9.91 -5.59
C LEU A 286 -4.86 8.58 -6.36
N ASN A 287 -3.94 7.64 -6.16
CA ASN A 287 -4.01 6.33 -6.81
C ASN A 287 -5.27 5.52 -6.44
N PHE A 288 -5.97 5.83 -5.33
CA PHE A 288 -7.20 5.13 -4.95
C PHE A 288 -8.45 5.49 -5.77
N ILE A 289 -8.35 6.43 -6.73
CA ILE A 289 -9.40 6.59 -7.75
C ILE A 289 -9.40 5.47 -8.80
N LEU A 290 -8.32 4.70 -8.86
CA LEU A 290 -8.16 3.61 -9.82
C LEU A 290 -8.84 2.34 -9.31
N GLU A 291 -9.39 1.54 -10.23
CA GLU A 291 -9.86 0.18 -9.95
C GLU A 291 -8.75 -0.68 -9.32
N GLU A 292 -7.52 -0.42 -9.72
CA GLU A 292 -6.30 -1.07 -9.24
C GLU A 292 -5.27 -0.01 -8.80
N PRO A 293 -5.31 0.43 -7.53
CA PRO A 293 -4.41 1.47 -7.02
C PRO A 293 -2.93 1.16 -7.22
N THR A 294 -2.56 -0.10 -7.04
CA THR A 294 -1.23 -0.66 -7.32
C THR A 294 -1.40 -1.87 -8.22
N ARG A 295 -0.71 -1.91 -9.36
CA ARG A 295 -0.78 -3.06 -10.27
C ARG A 295 -0.31 -4.35 -9.60
N LEU A 296 -0.99 -5.44 -9.95
CA LEU A 296 -0.73 -6.76 -9.38
C LEU A 296 0.76 -7.14 -9.39
N ARG A 297 1.47 -6.93 -10.49
CA ARG A 297 2.91 -7.24 -10.62
C ARG A 297 3.82 -6.59 -9.58
N TYR A 298 3.40 -5.45 -9.00
CA TYR A 298 4.16 -4.77 -7.94
C TYR A 298 3.76 -5.27 -6.55
N ILE A 299 2.48 -5.60 -6.34
CA ILE A 299 1.96 -5.94 -5.02
C ILE A 299 1.94 -7.46 -4.75
N ASP A 300 2.05 -8.31 -5.78
CA ASP A 300 2.08 -9.78 -5.67
C ASP A 300 3.06 -10.28 -4.60
N PRO A 301 4.36 -9.93 -4.65
CA PRO A 301 5.29 -10.44 -3.65
C PRO A 301 5.05 -9.88 -2.24
N THR A 302 4.50 -8.67 -2.13
CA THR A 302 4.12 -8.10 -0.83
C THR A 302 2.95 -8.87 -0.21
N MET A 303 1.94 -9.19 -1.01
CA MET A 303 0.80 -10.01 -0.57
C MET A 303 1.26 -11.41 -0.14
N ALA A 304 2.19 -12.02 -0.88
CA ALA A 304 2.78 -13.30 -0.52
C ALA A 304 3.59 -13.23 0.78
N LEU A 305 4.34 -12.14 1.01
CA LEU A 305 5.03 -11.90 2.29
C LEU A 305 4.05 -11.74 3.44
N SER A 306 2.95 -11.02 3.25
CA SER A 306 1.90 -10.89 4.28
C SER A 306 1.31 -12.24 4.63
N ASN A 307 1.05 -13.09 3.66
CA ASN A 307 0.54 -14.45 3.89
C ASN A 307 1.55 -15.33 4.65
N VAL A 308 2.83 -15.32 4.25
CA VAL A 308 3.84 -16.15 4.91
C VAL A 308 4.18 -15.65 6.31
N ALA A 309 3.94 -14.37 6.60
CA ALA A 309 4.07 -13.84 7.95
C ALA A 309 3.08 -14.53 8.92
N ALA A 310 1.84 -14.83 8.47
CA ALA A 310 0.92 -15.66 9.28
C ALA A 310 1.54 -17.02 9.61
N LEU A 311 2.12 -17.69 8.63
CA LEU A 311 2.78 -18.98 8.85
C LEU A 311 3.98 -18.90 9.82
N ALA A 312 4.77 -17.82 9.71
CA ALA A 312 5.88 -17.58 10.64
C ALA A 312 5.38 -17.37 12.08
N LEU A 313 4.30 -16.65 12.29
CA LEU A 313 3.67 -16.45 13.60
C LEU A 313 3.25 -17.78 14.24
N LEU A 314 2.68 -18.70 13.46
CA LEU A 314 2.25 -20.02 13.93
C LEU A 314 3.41 -20.88 14.46
N SER A 315 4.64 -20.60 14.07
CA SER A 315 5.81 -21.31 14.57
C SER A 315 6.01 -21.16 16.09
N GLY A 316 5.42 -20.10 16.69
CA GLY A 316 5.63 -19.75 18.10
C GLY A 316 7.05 -19.26 18.43
N LYS A 317 7.88 -19.03 17.42
CA LYS A 317 9.31 -18.64 17.59
C LYS A 317 9.53 -17.13 17.43
N ILE A 318 8.50 -16.38 16.97
CA ILE A 318 8.60 -14.95 16.84
C ILE A 318 8.46 -14.29 18.22
N PRO A 319 9.42 -13.48 18.65
CA PRO A 319 9.33 -12.84 19.98
C PRO A 319 8.22 -11.78 20.03
N PRO A 320 7.74 -11.43 21.23
CA PRO A 320 6.83 -10.30 21.44
C PRO A 320 7.37 -9.01 20.85
N GLY A 321 6.46 -8.10 20.50
CA GLY A 321 6.79 -6.80 19.89
C GLY A 321 6.97 -6.87 18.39
N VAL A 322 7.49 -5.79 17.79
CA VAL A 322 7.61 -5.63 16.34
C VAL A 322 8.89 -6.30 15.82
N ASN A 323 8.70 -7.17 14.87
CA ASN A 323 9.75 -7.98 14.24
C ASN A 323 9.77 -7.76 12.72
N ARG A 324 10.88 -8.12 12.08
CA ARG A 324 11.02 -8.08 10.62
C ARG A 324 10.73 -9.45 10.00
N ILE A 325 10.44 -9.46 8.72
CA ILE A 325 10.45 -10.67 7.89
C ILE A 325 11.87 -11.29 7.93
N ALA A 326 11.94 -12.61 8.00
CA ALA A 326 13.21 -13.32 7.92
C ALA A 326 13.89 -13.05 6.56
N PRO A 327 15.21 -12.68 6.55
CA PRO A 327 15.91 -12.32 5.31
C PRO A 327 15.87 -13.41 4.22
N GLU A 328 15.91 -14.67 4.61
CA GLU A 328 15.80 -15.82 3.70
C GLU A 328 14.41 -15.91 3.04
N THR A 329 13.36 -15.59 3.77
CA THR A 329 11.99 -15.54 3.24
C THR A 329 11.84 -14.40 2.24
N GLU A 330 12.35 -13.22 2.58
CA GLU A 330 12.34 -12.08 1.69
C GLU A 330 13.12 -12.38 0.40
N LYS A 331 14.32 -12.94 0.53
CA LYS A 331 15.14 -13.33 -0.62
C LYS A 331 14.42 -14.33 -1.51
N PHE A 332 13.77 -15.34 -0.95
CA PHE A 332 13.01 -16.34 -1.70
C PHE A 332 11.97 -15.68 -2.62
N TYR A 333 11.16 -14.74 -2.10
CA TYR A 333 10.14 -14.06 -2.91
C TYR A 333 10.75 -13.04 -3.88
N MET A 334 11.88 -12.40 -3.53
CA MET A 334 12.63 -11.56 -4.48
C MET A 334 13.11 -12.39 -5.69
N ASP A 335 13.69 -13.55 -5.44
CA ASP A 335 14.21 -14.44 -6.50
C ASP A 335 13.07 -14.90 -7.44
N ILE A 336 11.84 -15.10 -6.92
CA ILE A 336 10.68 -15.47 -7.74
C ILE A 336 10.28 -14.34 -8.71
N VAL A 337 10.35 -13.08 -8.30
CA VAL A 337 9.93 -11.95 -9.15
C VAL A 337 11.05 -11.47 -10.08
N GLU A 338 12.32 -11.61 -9.70
CA GLU A 338 13.48 -11.26 -10.53
C GLU A 338 13.69 -12.24 -11.70
N MET A 339 13.21 -13.47 -11.59
CA MET A 339 13.31 -14.49 -12.65
C MET A 339 12.41 -14.24 -13.87
N LYS A 340 11.84 -13.04 -14.02
CA LYS A 340 10.78 -12.75 -15.02
C LYS A 340 10.98 -11.50 -15.86
N ASP A 341 12.13 -10.87 -15.82
CA ASP A 341 12.48 -9.76 -16.74
C ASP A 341 13.09 -10.28 -18.06
#